data_d4eca2eb9f0217a0ee3cfc74f4a48a3f
#
_entry.id   d4eca2eb9f0217a0ee3cfc74f4a48a3f
#
_cell.length_a   1.000
_cell.length_b   1.000
_cell.length_c   1.000
_cell.angle_alpha   90.00
_cell.angle_beta   90.00
_cell.angle_gamma   90.00
#
_symmetry.space_group_name_H-M   'P 1'
#
loop_
_entity.id
_entity.type
_entity.pdbx_description
1 polymer ?
#
loop_
_entity_poly.entity_id
_entity_poly.type
_entity_poly.pdbx_seq_one_letter_code
_entity_poly.pdbx_strand_id
1 'polypeptide(L)'
;LFHKARAIEEQIYSISAALLPPAIGDIDDEAAAAYHPFDVIEHFEITVDGNTKVLRPLVIFDDAHNLHPEQFTAFREWLARRELKISRWVLTRMDALSPEDVLLAQSEGNTTRPGLKDARELNVIWMQSQDDRFGKRKAFRKMAKGMATRYLRQMDVFSRRGISDLADFIGTQPDMISPSKLETLAGSIDTIQQKNGISDKRRKTLEAQISEYLSGTGHESKDVALAILSILFHRYLNRVPQKGLFDDQEDDVEPNRPLTVDGGIADGAKVRLLHDFDRPYYYNIDALCDASSENAEQFLHLASTLVTQAETQLIREKPASLSSRDQNRLLRKKAGEIYRGWDFPHNREVKLLAEGIAKQCVAKSLEGNASLGGGAGAGAFGILQEEFDQIPKKYEELARVLKFGAAYNAFVLVQNHSTKNRMWCQIELCGVLRVHFGLSQTRGGFLERKTDDLLSLLKQN
;
A
#
# COMPACT_ATOMS: atom_id res chain seq x y z
N LEU A 1 18.31 18.21 39.40
CA LEU A 1 17.86 17.45 38.24
C LEU A 1 19.01 17.20 37.27
N PHE A 2 19.61 18.25 36.68
CA PHE A 2 20.71 18.16 35.73
C PHE A 2 21.90 17.33 36.28
N HIS A 3 22.32 17.57 37.51
CA HIS A 3 23.44 16.83 38.15
C HIS A 3 23.12 15.34 38.36
N LYS A 4 21.89 14.99 38.74
CA LYS A 4 21.46 13.58 38.84
C LYS A 4 21.41 12.89 37.47
N ALA A 5 20.83 13.54 36.46
CA ALA A 5 20.80 13.01 35.12
C ALA A 5 22.20 12.76 34.55
N ARG A 6 23.12 13.68 34.78
CA ARG A 6 24.52 13.56 34.36
C ARG A 6 25.27 12.44 35.08
N ALA A 7 25.05 12.25 36.38
CA ALA A 7 25.64 11.14 37.11
C ALA A 7 25.17 9.76 36.58
N ILE A 8 23.88 9.63 36.25
CA ILE A 8 23.33 8.42 35.63
C ILE A 8 23.93 8.21 34.25
N GLU A 9 24.02 9.26 33.42
CA GLU A 9 24.64 9.21 32.12
C GLU A 9 26.11 8.77 32.19
N GLU A 10 26.89 9.35 33.10
CA GLU A 10 28.28 8.96 33.34
C GLU A 10 28.42 7.49 33.77
N GLN A 11 27.49 6.96 34.57
CA GLN A 11 27.46 5.53 34.90
C GLN A 11 27.12 4.64 33.71
N ILE A 12 26.14 4.99 32.90
CA ILE A 12 25.80 4.25 31.69
C ILE A 12 27.00 4.18 30.76
N TYR A 13 27.71 5.29 30.57
CA TYR A 13 28.93 5.31 29.75
C TYR A 13 30.06 4.49 30.36
N SER A 14 30.23 4.50 31.66
CA SER A 14 31.25 3.70 32.37
C SER A 14 30.96 2.19 32.19
N ILE A 15 29.71 1.77 32.28
CA ILE A 15 29.29 0.38 32.06
C ILE A 15 29.53 -0.05 30.63
N SER A 16 29.17 0.79 29.65
CA SER A 16 29.35 0.47 28.22
C SER A 16 30.83 0.48 27.78
N ALA A 17 31.70 1.22 28.46
CA ALA A 17 33.12 1.26 28.19
C ALA A 17 33.91 0.15 28.92
N ALA A 18 33.31 -0.57 29.88
CA ALA A 18 33.96 -1.65 30.61
C ALA A 18 34.09 -2.91 29.74
N LEU A 19 35.27 -3.53 29.75
CA LEU A 19 35.52 -4.82 29.09
C LEU A 19 34.72 -5.99 29.69
N LEU A 20 34.32 -5.84 30.98
CA LEU A 20 33.43 -6.76 31.69
C LEU A 20 32.33 -5.93 32.35
N PRO A 21 31.05 -6.25 32.12
CA PRO A 21 29.97 -5.53 32.79
C PRO A 21 30.10 -5.70 34.29
N PRO A 22 29.92 -4.62 35.09
CA PRO A 22 29.93 -4.71 36.54
C PRO A 22 28.81 -5.63 37.01
N ALA A 23 29.03 -6.31 38.17
CA ALA A 23 27.97 -7.06 38.80
C ALA A 23 26.84 -6.11 39.24
N ILE A 24 25.59 -6.57 39.18
CA ILE A 24 24.42 -5.74 39.56
C ILE A 24 24.56 -5.14 40.98
N GLY A 25 25.25 -5.84 41.90
CA GLY A 25 25.54 -5.35 43.26
C GLY A 25 26.58 -4.25 43.33
N ASP A 26 27.32 -3.97 42.28
CA ASP A 26 28.33 -2.91 42.23
C ASP A 26 27.78 -1.59 41.65
N ILE A 27 26.51 -1.56 41.31
CA ILE A 27 25.82 -0.34 40.86
C ILE A 27 25.36 0.41 42.10
N ASP A 28 25.78 1.66 42.20
CA ASP A 28 25.44 2.54 43.32
C ASP A 28 23.91 2.64 43.49
N ASP A 29 23.41 2.32 44.70
CA ASP A 29 21.98 2.37 45.03
C ASP A 29 21.37 3.78 44.83
N GLU A 30 22.13 4.86 44.94
CA GLU A 30 21.65 6.20 44.61
C GLU A 30 21.41 6.42 43.11
N ALA A 31 22.15 5.73 42.26
CA ALA A 31 21.92 5.77 40.80
C ALA A 31 20.82 4.80 40.37
N ALA A 32 20.65 3.70 41.11
CA ALA A 32 19.52 2.80 40.95
C ALA A 32 18.22 3.37 41.54
N ALA A 33 18.29 4.36 42.42
CA ALA A 33 17.13 5.07 42.95
C ALA A 33 16.40 5.77 41.80
N ALA A 34 15.23 5.25 41.52
CA ALA A 34 14.39 5.61 40.37
C ALA A 34 14.27 7.14 40.22
N TYR A 35 15.00 7.68 39.27
CA TYR A 35 14.76 9.02 38.78
C TYR A 35 13.49 8.98 37.90
N HIS A 36 12.39 9.55 38.44
CA HIS A 36 11.16 9.71 37.69
C HIS A 36 11.11 11.14 37.12
N PRO A 37 11.64 11.36 35.90
CA PRO A 37 11.62 12.69 35.29
C PRO A 37 10.20 13.22 35.10
N PHE A 38 9.21 12.35 35.14
CA PHE A 38 7.81 12.68 34.95
C PHE A 38 7.09 13.18 36.20
N ASP A 39 7.64 12.93 37.39
CA ASP A 39 7.06 13.43 38.62
C ASP A 39 7.50 14.86 38.94
N VAL A 40 8.45 15.39 38.17
CA VAL A 40 9.06 16.70 38.41
C VAL A 40 8.42 17.82 37.63
N ILE A 41 7.87 17.52 36.44
CA ILE A 41 7.23 18.54 35.57
C ILE A 41 5.74 18.30 35.58
N GLU A 42 5.01 19.07 36.38
CA GLU A 42 3.56 18.97 36.47
C GLU A 42 2.85 19.75 35.36
N HIS A 43 3.38 20.90 34.97
CA HIS A 43 2.83 21.77 33.94
C HIS A 43 3.87 22.74 33.40
N PHE A 44 3.58 23.29 32.22
CA PHE A 44 4.29 24.41 31.60
C PHE A 44 3.39 25.65 31.57
N GLU A 45 3.96 26.79 31.88
CA GLU A 45 3.32 28.08 31.68
C GLU A 45 3.88 28.75 30.43
N ILE A 46 3.01 29.08 29.51
CA ILE A 46 3.36 29.84 28.30
C ILE A 46 2.53 31.12 28.23
N THR A 47 3.18 32.23 27.92
CA THR A 47 2.50 33.50 27.69
C THR A 47 2.37 33.75 26.18
N VAL A 48 1.13 33.79 25.69
CA VAL A 48 0.80 34.08 24.28
C VAL A 48 -0.12 35.30 24.28
N ASP A 49 0.27 36.36 23.58
CA ASP A 49 -0.48 37.63 23.50
C ASP A 49 -0.85 38.23 24.87
N GLY A 50 0.10 38.15 25.83
CA GLY A 50 -0.08 38.67 27.19
C GLY A 50 -0.95 37.79 28.10
N ASN A 51 -1.48 36.67 27.64
CA ASN A 51 -2.25 35.74 28.45
C ASN A 51 -1.38 34.49 28.80
N THR A 52 -1.27 34.20 30.08
CA THR A 52 -0.60 33.00 30.57
C THR A 52 -1.52 31.78 30.47
N LYS A 53 -1.07 30.75 29.78
CA LYS A 53 -1.77 29.46 29.66
C LYS A 53 -0.95 28.37 30.34
N VAL A 54 -1.63 27.58 31.16
CA VAL A 54 -1.06 26.40 31.82
C VAL A 54 -1.31 25.19 30.93
N LEU A 55 -0.24 24.52 30.52
CA LEU A 55 -0.27 23.34 29.66
C LEU A 55 0.22 22.11 30.41
N ARG A 56 -0.48 21.01 30.28
CA ARG A 56 0.01 19.72 30.77
C ARG A 56 1.06 19.18 29.81
N PRO A 57 2.17 18.62 30.30
CA PRO A 57 3.20 18.03 29.46
C PRO A 57 2.70 16.74 28.77
N LEU A 58 3.15 16.54 27.56
CA LEU A 58 3.06 15.29 26.81
C LEU A 58 4.49 14.81 26.54
N VAL A 59 4.82 13.61 27.01
CA VAL A 59 6.10 12.97 26.69
C VAL A 59 5.90 12.04 25.49
N ILE A 60 6.78 12.17 24.51
CA ILE A 60 6.82 11.31 23.34
C ILE A 60 8.11 10.51 23.37
N PHE A 61 7.99 9.20 23.49
CA PHE A 61 9.11 8.26 23.37
C PHE A 61 9.19 7.84 21.92
N ASP A 62 10.12 8.43 21.21
CA ASP A 62 10.37 8.11 19.81
C ASP A 62 11.34 6.93 19.70
N ASP A 63 11.26 6.21 18.57
CA ASP A 63 12.16 5.09 18.24
C ASP A 63 12.23 3.98 19.31
N ALA A 64 11.15 3.72 20.05
CA ALA A 64 11.11 2.68 21.07
C ALA A 64 11.41 1.26 20.53
N HIS A 65 11.42 1.08 19.20
CA HIS A 65 11.84 -0.15 18.55
C HIS A 65 13.34 -0.46 18.69
N ASN A 66 14.16 0.51 19.11
CA ASN A 66 15.58 0.29 19.42
C ASN A 66 15.82 -0.42 20.75
N LEU A 67 14.78 -0.55 21.60
CA LEU A 67 14.87 -1.31 22.83
C LEU A 67 14.88 -2.82 22.54
N HIS A 68 15.64 -3.58 23.34
CA HIS A 68 15.53 -5.04 23.33
C HIS A 68 14.07 -5.46 23.62
N PRO A 69 13.53 -6.55 23.04
CA PRO A 69 12.13 -6.96 23.24
C PRO A 69 11.69 -7.05 24.70
N GLU A 70 12.56 -7.55 25.59
CA GLU A 70 12.29 -7.61 27.03
C GLU A 70 12.25 -6.22 27.67
N GLN A 71 13.17 -5.34 27.29
CA GLN A 71 13.18 -3.94 27.73
C GLN A 71 11.93 -3.21 27.25
N PHE A 72 11.53 -3.40 26.00
CA PHE A 72 10.32 -2.81 25.46
C PHE A 72 9.07 -3.29 26.20
N THR A 73 9.01 -4.56 26.55
CA THR A 73 7.90 -5.13 27.34
C THR A 73 7.86 -4.51 28.73
N ALA A 74 8.98 -4.50 29.45
CA ALA A 74 9.07 -3.89 30.78
C ALA A 74 8.77 -2.38 30.75
N PHE A 75 9.22 -1.68 29.70
CA PHE A 75 8.94 -0.27 29.48
C PHE A 75 7.45 0.02 29.27
N ARG A 76 6.76 -0.79 28.48
CA ARG A 76 5.30 -0.69 28.30
C ARG A 76 4.55 -0.91 29.62
N GLU A 77 4.93 -1.94 30.39
CA GLU A 77 4.34 -2.23 31.70
C GLU A 77 4.58 -1.09 32.69
N TRP A 78 5.77 -0.50 32.68
CA TRP A 78 6.08 0.64 33.52
C TRP A 78 5.25 1.88 33.10
N LEU A 79 5.13 2.17 31.83
CA LEU A 79 4.33 3.29 31.33
C LEU A 79 2.83 3.11 31.55
N ALA A 80 2.33 1.90 31.69
CA ALA A 80 0.91 1.61 31.97
C ALA A 80 0.52 1.91 33.43
N ARG A 81 1.47 2.22 34.30
CA ARG A 81 1.20 2.50 35.71
C ARG A 81 0.36 3.76 35.88
N ARG A 82 -0.63 3.69 36.79
CA ARG A 82 -1.59 4.78 37.04
C ARG A 82 -0.98 5.92 37.86
N GLU A 83 0.10 5.67 38.56
CA GLU A 83 0.84 6.65 39.34
C GLU A 83 1.46 7.73 38.46
N LEU A 84 1.78 7.40 37.21
CA LEU A 84 2.29 8.34 36.23
C LEU A 84 1.19 9.29 35.76
N LYS A 85 1.16 10.52 36.24
CA LYS A 85 0.13 11.51 35.91
C LYS A 85 0.38 12.29 34.62
N ILE A 86 1.44 12.00 33.90
CA ILE A 86 1.83 12.67 32.65
C ILE A 86 1.23 11.97 31.45
N SER A 87 0.80 12.72 30.44
CA SER A 87 0.42 12.18 29.15
C SER A 87 1.63 11.65 28.41
N ARG A 88 1.53 10.47 27.80
CA ARG A 88 2.66 9.79 27.16
C ARG A 88 2.27 9.06 25.91
N TRP A 89 3.11 9.18 24.89
CA TRP A 89 3.01 8.42 23.64
C TRP A 89 4.30 7.63 23.45
N VAL A 90 4.15 6.41 22.94
CA VAL A 90 5.28 5.57 22.53
C VAL A 90 5.15 5.33 21.04
N LEU A 91 6.15 5.73 20.30
CA LEU A 91 6.24 5.50 18.86
C LEU A 91 7.16 4.31 18.62
N THR A 92 6.66 3.30 17.93
CA THR A 92 7.43 2.09 17.64
C THR A 92 7.11 1.57 16.25
N ARG A 93 8.01 0.81 15.68
CA ARG A 93 7.82 0.12 14.41
C ARG A 93 7.26 -1.28 14.65
N MET A 94 6.53 -1.80 13.67
CA MET A 94 5.92 -3.14 13.75
C MET A 94 6.96 -4.27 13.81
N ASP A 95 8.18 -4.05 13.30
CA ASP A 95 9.25 -5.05 13.34
C ASP A 95 9.75 -5.37 14.76
N ALA A 96 9.58 -4.45 15.72
CA ALA A 96 9.88 -4.68 17.12
C ALA A 96 8.80 -5.48 17.87
N LEU A 97 7.61 -5.63 17.30
CA LEU A 97 6.50 -6.36 17.91
C LEU A 97 6.61 -7.86 17.63
N SER A 98 5.90 -8.68 18.40
CA SER A 98 5.79 -10.11 18.10
C SER A 98 4.95 -10.35 16.84
N PRO A 99 5.12 -11.49 16.13
CA PRO A 99 4.22 -11.83 15.03
C PRO A 99 2.74 -11.84 15.43
N GLU A 100 2.43 -12.29 16.63
CA GLU A 100 1.07 -12.30 17.16
C GLU A 100 0.51 -10.89 17.33
N ASP A 101 1.28 -9.96 17.91
CA ASP A 101 0.86 -8.57 18.09
C ASP A 101 0.58 -7.88 16.76
N VAL A 102 1.34 -8.19 15.69
CA VAL A 102 1.16 -7.59 14.37
C VAL A 102 0.00 -8.24 13.61
N LEU A 103 -0.06 -9.57 13.59
CA LEU A 103 -1.02 -10.31 12.75
C LEU A 103 -2.40 -10.40 13.38
N LEU A 104 -2.51 -10.38 14.73
CA LEU A 104 -3.78 -10.46 15.44
C LEU A 104 -4.24 -9.12 16.02
N ALA A 105 -3.62 -8.03 15.62
CA ALA A 105 -3.91 -6.69 16.15
C ALA A 105 -5.38 -6.25 16.05
N GLN A 106 -6.12 -6.80 15.09
CA GLN A 106 -7.52 -6.45 14.82
C GLN A 106 -8.48 -7.62 15.05
N SER A 107 -8.00 -8.75 15.56
CA SER A 107 -8.86 -9.90 15.88
C SER A 107 -9.69 -9.60 17.12
N GLU A 108 -11.00 -9.73 17.02
CA GLU A 108 -11.90 -9.66 18.18
C GLU A 108 -11.51 -10.75 19.18
N GLY A 109 -11.07 -10.37 20.35
CA GLY A 109 -10.71 -11.29 21.44
C GLY A 109 -9.21 -11.40 21.74
N ASN A 110 -8.33 -10.72 21.00
CA ASN A 110 -6.89 -10.66 21.32
C ASN A 110 -6.61 -9.58 22.38
N THR A 111 -7.49 -9.46 23.34
CA THR A 111 -7.27 -8.66 24.52
C THR A 111 -6.70 -9.55 25.60
N THR A 112 -5.53 -9.18 26.06
CA THR A 112 -5.02 -9.51 27.37
C THR A 112 -3.95 -10.60 27.43
N ARG A 113 -2.73 -10.13 27.45
CA ARG A 113 -1.73 -10.74 28.34
C ARG A 113 -2.28 -10.65 29.76
N PRO A 114 -2.14 -11.71 30.59
CA PRO A 114 -2.57 -11.66 31.97
C PRO A 114 -1.93 -10.46 32.69
N GLY A 115 -2.74 -9.57 33.24
CA GLY A 115 -2.26 -8.42 34.06
C GLY A 115 -2.46 -7.03 33.44
N LEU A 116 -2.47 -6.88 32.11
CA LEU A 116 -2.75 -5.59 31.46
C LEU A 116 -4.17 -5.62 30.87
N LYS A 117 -5.04 -4.76 31.40
CA LYS A 117 -6.33 -4.48 30.74
C LYS A 117 -6.09 -3.44 29.64
N ASP A 118 -5.55 -3.89 28.51
CA ASP A 118 -5.13 -3.04 27.39
C ASP A 118 -6.18 -1.98 27.00
N ALA A 119 -7.45 -2.34 27.07
CA ALA A 119 -8.55 -1.41 26.74
C ALA A 119 -8.71 -0.21 27.68
N ARG A 120 -8.11 -0.24 28.89
CA ARG A 120 -8.21 0.86 29.86
C ARG A 120 -6.93 1.66 30.03
N GLU A 121 -5.78 1.06 29.77
CA GLU A 121 -4.47 1.59 30.15
C GLU A 121 -3.59 1.90 28.95
N LEU A 122 -3.88 1.29 27.79
CA LEU A 122 -3.14 1.48 26.55
C LEU A 122 -4.11 1.64 25.38
N ASN A 123 -3.94 2.71 24.60
CA ASN A 123 -4.63 2.88 23.32
C ASN A 123 -3.63 2.72 22.19
N VAL A 124 -3.75 1.66 21.39
CA VAL A 124 -2.90 1.40 20.24
C VAL A 124 -3.47 2.05 19.01
N ILE A 125 -2.71 2.95 18.40
CA ILE A 125 -3.07 3.63 17.16
C ILE A 125 -2.20 3.07 16.03
N TRP A 126 -2.81 2.32 15.13
CA TRP A 126 -2.14 1.81 13.94
C TRP A 126 -2.12 2.90 12.87
N MET A 127 -0.93 3.41 12.53
CA MET A 127 -0.79 4.44 11.50
C MET A 127 -1.18 3.94 10.11
N GLN A 128 -1.01 2.65 9.83
CA GLN A 128 -1.49 1.95 8.64
C GLN A 128 -2.87 1.30 8.88
N SER A 129 -3.73 1.92 9.62
CA SER A 129 -5.04 1.37 9.97
C SER A 129 -5.94 1.24 8.74
N GLN A 130 -6.78 0.22 8.77
CA GLN A 130 -7.58 -0.25 7.64
C GLN A 130 -9.06 0.17 7.70
N ASP A 131 -9.48 0.70 8.83
CA ASP A 131 -10.81 1.29 8.97
C ASP A 131 -10.91 2.55 8.13
N ASP A 132 -12.03 2.80 7.50
CA ASP A 132 -12.28 3.95 6.61
C ASP A 132 -11.18 4.18 5.56
N ARG A 133 -10.92 3.17 4.74
CA ARG A 133 -9.89 3.21 3.68
C ARG A 133 -10.02 4.40 2.72
N PHE A 134 -11.25 4.80 2.40
CA PHE A 134 -11.49 5.91 1.49
C PHE A 134 -11.15 7.27 2.12
N GLY A 135 -11.58 7.50 3.35
CA GLY A 135 -11.27 8.72 4.08
C GLY A 135 -9.78 8.88 4.32
N LYS A 136 -9.09 7.81 4.72
CA LYS A 136 -7.63 7.79 4.95
C LYS A 136 -6.85 8.01 3.67
N ARG A 137 -7.19 7.35 2.57
CA ARG A 137 -6.56 7.58 1.27
C ARG A 137 -6.69 9.03 0.82
N LYS A 138 -7.88 9.63 0.98
CA LYS A 138 -8.11 11.05 0.69
C LYS A 138 -7.28 11.97 1.59
N ALA A 139 -7.24 11.69 2.89
CA ALA A 139 -6.43 12.42 3.85
C ALA A 139 -4.94 12.31 3.54
N PHE A 140 -4.45 11.11 3.24
CA PHE A 140 -3.07 10.86 2.84
C PHE A 140 -2.70 11.63 1.55
N ARG A 141 -3.54 11.58 0.51
CA ARG A 141 -3.29 12.34 -0.73
C ARG A 141 -3.17 13.84 -0.44
N LYS A 142 -4.02 14.40 0.44
CA LYS A 142 -3.91 15.81 0.86
C LYS A 142 -2.60 16.10 1.58
N MET A 143 -2.22 15.24 2.53
CA MET A 143 -0.96 15.35 3.28
C MET A 143 0.25 15.25 2.35
N ALA A 144 0.31 14.24 1.48
CA ALA A 144 1.40 14.01 0.54
C ALA A 144 1.60 15.18 -0.43
N LYS A 145 0.52 15.70 -1.00
CA LYS A 145 0.55 16.92 -1.82
C LYS A 145 1.10 18.12 -1.04
N GLY A 146 0.64 18.32 0.20
CA GLY A 146 1.14 19.40 1.07
C GLY A 146 2.62 19.24 1.46
N MET A 147 3.10 18.02 1.65
CA MET A 147 4.52 17.74 1.86
C MET A 147 5.34 18.12 0.62
N ALA A 148 4.94 17.64 -0.55
CA ALA A 148 5.63 17.93 -1.81
C ALA A 148 5.72 19.44 -2.08
N THR A 149 4.61 20.17 -1.90
CA THR A 149 4.58 21.62 -2.04
C THR A 149 5.58 22.33 -1.12
N ARG A 150 5.70 21.89 0.15
CA ARG A 150 6.67 22.47 1.09
C ARG A 150 8.11 22.25 0.66
N TYR A 151 8.45 21.04 0.19
CA TYR A 151 9.80 20.72 -0.29
C TYR A 151 10.13 21.50 -1.56
N LEU A 152 9.21 21.57 -2.54
CA LEU A 152 9.44 22.28 -3.81
C LEU A 152 9.70 23.76 -3.59
N ARG A 153 9.00 24.41 -2.65
CA ARG A 153 9.22 25.81 -2.30
C ARG A 153 10.61 26.10 -1.73
N GLN A 154 11.26 25.11 -1.14
CA GLN A 154 12.61 25.21 -0.59
C GLN A 154 13.70 24.97 -1.64
N MET A 155 13.33 24.46 -2.82
CA MET A 155 14.27 24.17 -3.91
C MET A 155 14.39 25.38 -4.84
N ASP A 156 15.54 26.06 -4.81
CA ASP A 156 15.82 27.28 -5.58
C ASP A 156 15.51 27.16 -7.08
N VAL A 157 15.81 26.00 -7.68
CA VAL A 157 15.59 25.74 -9.11
C VAL A 157 14.12 25.86 -9.49
N PHE A 158 13.22 25.40 -8.62
CA PHE A 158 11.77 25.46 -8.83
C PHE A 158 11.19 26.80 -8.41
N SER A 159 11.57 27.31 -7.24
CA SER A 159 11.02 28.54 -6.69
C SER A 159 11.29 29.75 -7.58
N ARG A 160 12.50 29.86 -8.16
CA ARG A 160 12.88 30.95 -9.13
C ARG A 160 12.05 30.93 -10.42
N ARG A 161 11.40 29.79 -10.74
CA ARG A 161 10.54 29.62 -11.92
C ARG A 161 9.05 29.62 -11.59
N GLY A 162 8.69 29.92 -10.34
CA GLY A 162 7.30 29.95 -9.87
C GLY A 162 6.64 28.59 -9.77
N ILE A 163 7.42 27.49 -9.81
CA ILE A 163 6.92 26.11 -9.67
C ILE A 163 6.87 25.79 -8.18
N SER A 164 5.69 25.52 -7.66
CA SER A 164 5.49 25.26 -6.23
C SER A 164 4.68 24.00 -5.93
N ASP A 165 4.10 23.37 -6.95
CA ASP A 165 3.30 22.16 -6.82
C ASP A 165 3.74 21.09 -7.82
N LEU A 166 3.56 19.83 -7.48
CA LEU A 166 3.80 18.72 -8.41
C LEU A 166 2.90 18.81 -9.65
N ALA A 167 1.69 19.36 -9.51
CA ALA A 167 0.76 19.57 -10.61
C ALA A 167 1.30 20.50 -11.70
N ASP A 168 2.26 21.38 -11.37
CA ASP A 168 2.84 22.33 -12.33
C ASP A 168 3.67 21.61 -13.42
N PHE A 169 4.14 20.39 -13.15
CA PHE A 169 4.98 19.66 -14.11
C PHE A 169 4.61 18.18 -14.31
N ILE A 170 3.74 17.62 -13.49
CA ILE A 170 3.23 16.25 -13.68
C ILE A 170 2.02 16.30 -14.62
N GLY A 171 2.19 15.84 -15.86
CA GLY A 171 1.11 15.77 -16.84
C GLY A 171 0.02 14.79 -16.42
N THR A 172 -1.24 15.15 -16.69
CA THR A 172 -2.43 14.34 -16.37
C THR A 172 -3.02 13.63 -17.60
N GLN A 173 -2.60 13.99 -18.79
CA GLN A 173 -3.10 13.41 -20.03
C GLN A 173 -2.39 12.09 -20.34
N PRO A 174 -3.14 11.02 -20.62
CA PRO A 174 -2.55 9.73 -20.97
C PRO A 174 -2.03 9.75 -22.42
N ASP A 175 -0.82 9.26 -22.62
CA ASP A 175 -0.33 8.93 -23.96
C ASP A 175 -1.05 7.67 -24.46
N MET A 176 -1.54 7.72 -25.67
CA MET A 176 -2.08 6.54 -26.37
C MET A 176 -0.95 5.64 -26.88
N ILE A 177 -1.27 4.40 -27.20
CA ILE A 177 -0.37 3.51 -27.93
C ILE A 177 -0.13 4.03 -29.36
N SER A 178 1.00 3.62 -29.97
CA SER A 178 1.33 4.04 -31.33
C SER A 178 0.29 3.56 -32.36
N PRO A 179 0.15 4.26 -33.51
CA PRO A 179 -0.81 3.85 -34.54
C PRO A 179 -0.66 2.39 -34.97
N SER A 180 0.57 1.89 -35.14
CA SER A 180 0.82 0.48 -35.52
C SER A 180 0.34 -0.51 -34.44
N LYS A 181 0.55 -0.19 -33.16
CA LYS A 181 0.04 -0.99 -32.04
C LYS A 181 -1.50 -0.95 -31.97
N LEU A 182 -2.10 0.21 -32.31
CA LEU A 182 -3.54 0.37 -32.36
C LEU A 182 -4.17 -0.49 -33.48
N GLU A 183 -3.54 -0.54 -34.65
CA GLU A 183 -3.95 -1.42 -35.76
C GLU A 183 -3.83 -2.90 -35.35
N THR A 184 -2.75 -3.29 -34.69
CA THR A 184 -2.58 -4.66 -34.17
C THR A 184 -3.70 -5.03 -33.19
N LEU A 185 -4.04 -4.13 -32.28
CA LEU A 185 -5.14 -4.34 -31.33
C LEU A 185 -6.48 -4.46 -32.04
N ALA A 186 -6.79 -3.59 -33.01
CA ALA A 186 -8.01 -3.64 -33.80
C ALA A 186 -8.11 -4.95 -34.57
N GLY A 187 -7.06 -5.36 -35.28
CA GLY A 187 -7.02 -6.62 -36.02
C GLY A 187 -7.21 -7.85 -35.14
N SER A 188 -6.69 -7.83 -33.88
CA SER A 188 -6.94 -8.91 -32.94
C SER A 188 -8.42 -9.01 -32.54
N ILE A 189 -9.11 -7.89 -32.40
CA ILE A 189 -10.53 -7.82 -32.07
C ILE A 189 -11.37 -8.33 -33.25
N ASP A 190 -11.02 -7.91 -34.48
CA ASP A 190 -11.70 -8.39 -35.72
C ASP A 190 -11.53 -9.93 -35.86
N THR A 191 -10.35 -10.44 -35.51
CA THR A 191 -10.10 -11.89 -35.50
C THR A 191 -10.97 -12.60 -34.46
N ILE A 192 -11.11 -12.05 -33.23
CA ILE A 192 -11.99 -12.61 -32.21
C ILE A 192 -13.43 -12.60 -32.67
N GLN A 193 -13.90 -11.51 -33.28
CA GLN A 193 -15.24 -11.37 -33.80
C GLN A 193 -15.55 -12.44 -34.86
N GLN A 194 -14.69 -12.53 -35.90
CA GLN A 194 -14.87 -13.46 -37.02
C GLN A 194 -14.81 -14.92 -36.59
N LYS A 195 -13.77 -15.28 -35.80
CA LYS A 195 -13.56 -16.65 -35.32
C LYS A 195 -14.74 -17.19 -34.50
N ASN A 196 -15.40 -16.31 -33.75
CA ASN A 196 -16.47 -16.70 -32.84
C ASN A 196 -17.87 -16.32 -33.33
N GLY A 197 -18.00 -15.81 -34.54
CA GLY A 197 -19.30 -15.49 -35.14
C GLY A 197 -20.09 -14.40 -34.41
N ILE A 198 -19.38 -13.39 -33.82
CA ILE A 198 -20.05 -12.27 -33.17
C ILE A 198 -20.61 -11.32 -34.21
N SER A 199 -21.93 -11.04 -34.15
CA SER A 199 -22.59 -10.21 -35.15
C SER A 199 -22.15 -8.75 -35.12
N ASP A 200 -22.19 -8.06 -36.26
CA ASP A 200 -21.91 -6.62 -36.33
C ASP A 200 -22.91 -5.79 -35.55
N LYS A 201 -24.15 -6.27 -35.42
CA LYS A 201 -25.15 -5.63 -34.56
C LYS A 201 -24.71 -5.64 -33.10
N ARG A 202 -24.23 -6.78 -32.60
CA ARG A 202 -23.72 -6.92 -31.23
C ARG A 202 -22.50 -6.03 -31.00
N ARG A 203 -21.55 -6.02 -31.93
CA ARG A 203 -20.38 -5.16 -31.88
C ARG A 203 -20.78 -3.69 -31.74
N LYS A 204 -21.66 -3.18 -32.59
CA LYS A 204 -22.14 -1.79 -32.54
C LYS A 204 -22.83 -1.46 -31.22
N THR A 205 -23.62 -2.38 -30.67
CA THR A 205 -24.26 -2.19 -29.37
C THR A 205 -23.22 -2.05 -28.25
N LEU A 206 -22.19 -2.88 -28.24
CA LEU A 206 -21.13 -2.81 -27.22
C LEU A 206 -20.26 -1.55 -27.39
N GLU A 207 -19.94 -1.16 -28.63
CA GLU A 207 -19.20 0.07 -28.93
C GLU A 207 -19.97 1.32 -28.46
N ALA A 208 -21.31 1.35 -28.63
CA ALA A 208 -22.15 2.44 -28.12
C ALA A 208 -22.11 2.52 -26.58
N GLN A 209 -22.22 1.38 -25.87
CA GLN A 209 -22.12 1.34 -24.41
C GLN A 209 -20.75 1.80 -23.91
N ILE A 210 -19.67 1.41 -24.60
CA ILE A 210 -18.31 1.82 -24.27
C ILE A 210 -18.16 3.33 -24.46
N SER A 211 -18.65 3.88 -25.58
CA SER A 211 -18.59 5.31 -25.87
C SER A 211 -19.35 6.12 -24.82
N GLU A 212 -20.57 5.70 -24.46
CA GLU A 212 -21.36 6.33 -23.40
C GLU A 212 -20.62 6.35 -22.06
N TYR A 213 -20.03 5.20 -21.66
CA TYR A 213 -19.26 5.11 -20.42
C TYR A 213 -18.03 6.04 -20.42
N LEU A 214 -17.22 6.02 -21.50
CA LEU A 214 -15.99 6.80 -21.59
C LEU A 214 -16.29 8.31 -21.65
N SER A 215 -17.33 8.75 -22.38
CA SER A 215 -17.77 10.14 -22.39
C SER A 215 -18.16 10.64 -21.01
N GLY A 216 -18.83 9.79 -20.21
CA GLY A 216 -19.19 10.10 -18.83
C GLY A 216 -17.99 10.24 -17.88
N THR A 217 -16.85 9.62 -18.20
CA THR A 217 -15.62 9.70 -17.39
C THR A 217 -14.66 10.80 -17.82
N GLY A 218 -14.91 11.48 -18.96
CA GLY A 218 -14.04 12.52 -19.52
C GLY A 218 -12.69 12.00 -20.03
N HIS A 219 -12.55 10.69 -20.21
CA HIS A 219 -11.32 10.02 -20.64
C HIS A 219 -11.55 9.20 -21.92
N GLU A 220 -11.99 9.85 -22.98
CA GLU A 220 -12.12 9.22 -24.29
C GLU A 220 -10.74 8.85 -24.84
N SER A 221 -10.51 7.55 -24.99
CA SER A 221 -9.27 7.03 -25.57
C SER A 221 -9.59 5.80 -26.42
N LYS A 222 -9.25 5.88 -27.70
CA LYS A 222 -9.57 4.84 -28.69
C LYS A 222 -8.94 3.48 -28.32
N ASP A 223 -7.73 3.48 -27.80
CA ASP A 223 -7.03 2.27 -27.39
C ASP A 223 -7.71 1.60 -26.18
N VAL A 224 -8.17 2.40 -25.21
CA VAL A 224 -8.93 1.88 -24.05
C VAL A 224 -10.29 1.35 -24.50
N ALA A 225 -10.98 2.03 -25.41
CA ALA A 225 -12.26 1.57 -25.97
C ALA A 225 -12.12 0.19 -26.62
N LEU A 226 -11.10 0.01 -27.47
CA LEU A 226 -10.81 -1.27 -28.11
C LEU A 226 -10.46 -2.37 -27.09
N ALA A 227 -9.65 -2.07 -26.10
CA ALA A 227 -9.30 -3.04 -25.06
C ALA A 227 -10.53 -3.46 -24.23
N ILE A 228 -11.43 -2.52 -23.90
CA ILE A 228 -12.72 -2.84 -23.26
C ILE A 228 -13.56 -3.75 -24.17
N LEU A 229 -13.66 -3.44 -25.47
CA LEU A 229 -14.40 -4.25 -26.42
C LEU A 229 -13.88 -5.68 -26.48
N SER A 230 -12.56 -5.87 -26.49
CA SER A 230 -11.94 -7.20 -26.40
C SER A 230 -12.38 -7.98 -25.17
N ILE A 231 -12.39 -7.35 -23.98
CA ILE A 231 -12.84 -7.97 -22.72
C ILE A 231 -14.34 -8.32 -22.81
N LEU A 232 -15.15 -7.43 -23.36
CA LEU A 232 -16.59 -7.67 -23.49
C LEU A 232 -16.90 -8.80 -24.47
N PHE A 233 -16.13 -8.95 -25.56
CA PHE A 233 -16.27 -10.09 -26.48
C PHE A 233 -16.01 -11.41 -25.75
N HIS A 234 -14.91 -11.52 -25.01
CA HIS A 234 -14.63 -12.72 -24.22
C HIS A 234 -15.70 -13.01 -23.16
N ARG A 235 -16.25 -11.97 -22.53
CA ARG A 235 -17.37 -12.12 -21.57
C ARG A 235 -18.64 -12.56 -22.25
N TYR A 236 -18.93 -12.03 -23.42
CA TYR A 236 -20.08 -12.45 -24.22
C TYR A 236 -19.99 -13.94 -24.51
N LEU A 237 -18.87 -14.40 -25.05
CA LEU A 237 -18.65 -15.81 -25.38
C LEU A 237 -18.80 -16.74 -24.16
N ASN A 238 -18.35 -16.30 -22.98
CA ASN A 238 -18.46 -17.09 -21.75
C ASN A 238 -19.87 -17.08 -21.13
N ARG A 239 -20.75 -16.18 -21.55
CA ARG A 239 -22.09 -15.99 -20.97
C ARG A 239 -23.22 -16.42 -21.90
N VAL A 240 -22.91 -16.62 -23.16
CA VAL A 240 -23.87 -17.16 -24.12
C VAL A 240 -24.01 -18.66 -23.87
N PRO A 241 -25.25 -19.21 -23.77
CA PRO A 241 -25.47 -20.64 -23.73
C PRO A 241 -24.82 -21.32 -24.94
N GLN A 242 -24.21 -22.50 -24.77
CA GLN A 242 -23.72 -23.27 -25.91
C GLN A 242 -24.89 -23.55 -26.86
N LYS A 243 -24.73 -23.14 -28.13
CA LYS A 243 -25.71 -23.45 -29.16
C LYS A 243 -25.86 -24.97 -29.26
N GLY A 244 -27.09 -25.46 -29.20
CA GLY A 244 -27.38 -26.85 -29.53
C GLY A 244 -27.06 -27.12 -31.00
N LEU A 245 -26.73 -28.37 -31.32
CA LEU A 245 -26.33 -28.81 -32.67
C LEU A 245 -27.39 -28.54 -33.77
N PHE A 246 -28.61 -28.13 -33.37
CA PHE A 246 -29.78 -27.93 -34.23
C PHE A 246 -30.39 -26.52 -34.14
N ASP A 247 -29.71 -25.55 -33.53
CA ASP A 247 -30.19 -24.16 -33.45
C ASP A 247 -29.78 -23.39 -34.71
N ASP A 248 -30.67 -23.40 -35.71
CA ASP A 248 -30.51 -22.71 -37.00
C ASP A 248 -30.84 -21.19 -36.95
N GLN A 249 -31.04 -20.60 -35.78
CA GLN A 249 -31.40 -19.19 -35.72
C GLN A 249 -30.16 -18.28 -35.69
N GLU A 250 -30.08 -17.40 -36.69
CA GLU A 250 -29.12 -16.30 -36.86
C GLU A 250 -29.27 -15.17 -35.78
N ASP A 251 -30.20 -15.32 -34.85
CA ASP A 251 -30.46 -14.30 -33.84
C ASP A 251 -29.37 -14.25 -32.77
N ASP A 252 -28.92 -13.03 -32.49
CA ASP A 252 -28.01 -12.75 -31.37
C ASP A 252 -28.57 -13.30 -30.05
N VAL A 253 -27.98 -14.36 -29.54
CA VAL A 253 -28.36 -14.95 -28.26
C VAL A 253 -28.04 -13.94 -27.16
N GLU A 254 -29.05 -13.56 -26.39
CA GLU A 254 -28.83 -12.69 -25.24
C GLU A 254 -28.04 -13.41 -24.15
N PRO A 255 -26.99 -12.77 -23.61
CA PRO A 255 -26.19 -13.39 -22.54
C PRO A 255 -27.02 -13.56 -21.26
N ASN A 256 -26.80 -14.64 -20.52
CA ASN A 256 -27.47 -14.94 -19.26
C ASN A 256 -27.33 -13.85 -18.18
N ARG A 257 -26.37 -12.95 -18.36
CA ARG A 257 -26.17 -11.76 -17.52
C ARG A 257 -25.84 -10.58 -18.44
N PRO A 258 -26.38 -9.38 -18.16
CA PRO A 258 -26.10 -8.20 -18.96
C PRO A 258 -24.60 -7.90 -19.00
N LEU A 259 -24.13 -7.45 -20.16
CA LEU A 259 -22.78 -6.93 -20.35
C LEU A 259 -22.83 -5.44 -20.07
N THR A 260 -22.27 -5.03 -18.95
CA THR A 260 -22.18 -3.61 -18.55
C THR A 260 -20.71 -3.21 -18.47
N VAL A 261 -20.42 -1.99 -18.89
CA VAL A 261 -19.09 -1.38 -18.71
C VAL A 261 -19.06 -0.75 -17.33
N ASP A 262 -18.06 -1.11 -16.54
CA ASP A 262 -17.81 -0.56 -15.21
C ASP A 262 -16.34 -0.14 -15.05
N GLY A 263 -16.02 0.53 -13.93
CA GLY A 263 -14.67 0.97 -13.63
C GLY A 263 -13.65 -0.17 -13.54
N GLY A 264 -14.08 -1.36 -13.13
CA GLY A 264 -13.22 -2.54 -13.05
C GLY A 264 -12.83 -3.04 -14.45
N ILE A 265 -13.76 -3.03 -15.41
CA ILE A 265 -13.45 -3.41 -16.82
C ILE A 265 -12.52 -2.38 -17.45
N ALA A 266 -12.79 -1.09 -17.26
CA ALA A 266 -11.95 -0.03 -17.79
C ALA A 266 -10.53 -0.06 -17.22
N ASP A 267 -10.39 -0.35 -15.93
CA ASP A 267 -9.09 -0.50 -15.29
C ASP A 267 -8.36 -1.77 -15.76
N GLY A 268 -9.08 -2.89 -15.89
CA GLY A 268 -8.55 -4.11 -16.48
C GLY A 268 -8.06 -3.94 -17.93
N ALA A 269 -8.78 -3.16 -18.72
CA ALA A 269 -8.38 -2.82 -20.09
C ALA A 269 -7.06 -2.01 -20.09
N LYS A 270 -6.92 -1.03 -19.18
CA LYS A 270 -5.69 -0.24 -19.05
C LYS A 270 -4.50 -1.09 -18.59
N VAL A 271 -4.69 -2.02 -17.64
CA VAL A 271 -3.65 -2.96 -17.20
C VAL A 271 -3.23 -3.87 -18.35
N ARG A 272 -4.17 -4.39 -19.14
CA ARG A 272 -3.86 -5.17 -20.35
C ARG A 272 -3.04 -4.37 -21.34
N LEU A 273 -3.42 -3.13 -21.63
CA LEU A 273 -2.67 -2.26 -22.53
C LEU A 273 -1.26 -1.95 -22.02
N LEU A 274 -1.06 -1.87 -20.69
CA LEU A 274 0.27 -1.75 -20.10
C LEU A 274 1.14 -2.97 -20.42
N HIS A 275 0.60 -4.20 -20.25
CA HIS A 275 1.37 -5.43 -20.47
C HIS A 275 1.59 -5.76 -21.95
N ASP A 276 0.56 -5.63 -22.78
CA ASP A 276 0.61 -6.05 -24.18
C ASP A 276 1.25 -5.00 -25.09
N PHE A 277 1.11 -3.70 -24.74
CA PHE A 277 1.48 -2.60 -25.62
C PHE A 277 2.37 -1.53 -24.96
N ASP A 278 2.75 -1.71 -23.69
CA ASP A 278 3.53 -0.73 -22.90
C ASP A 278 2.86 0.66 -22.84
N ARG A 279 1.51 0.68 -22.74
CA ARG A 279 0.76 1.91 -22.53
C ARG A 279 1.00 2.45 -21.13
N PRO A 280 1.27 3.75 -20.95
CA PRO A 280 1.41 4.34 -19.63
C PRO A 280 0.17 4.11 -18.75
N TYR A 281 0.38 3.59 -17.54
CA TYR A 281 -0.67 3.36 -16.56
C TYR A 281 -0.44 4.14 -15.25
N TYR A 282 0.81 4.22 -14.80
CA TYR A 282 1.18 4.91 -13.56
C TYR A 282 1.62 6.34 -13.86
N TYR A 283 0.68 7.27 -13.84
CA TYR A 283 0.90 8.70 -14.07
C TYR A 283 -0.12 9.50 -13.27
N ASN A 284 0.08 10.80 -13.13
CA ASN A 284 -0.60 11.79 -12.30
C ASN A 284 -0.29 11.67 -10.79
N ILE A 285 -0.67 12.72 -10.05
CA ILE A 285 -0.37 12.83 -8.62
C ILE A 285 -1.14 11.80 -7.80
N ASP A 286 -2.36 11.50 -8.15
CA ASP A 286 -3.16 10.55 -7.39
C ASP A 286 -2.61 9.12 -7.52
N ALA A 287 -2.18 8.73 -8.72
CA ALA A 287 -1.49 7.45 -8.93
C ALA A 287 -0.16 7.37 -8.16
N LEU A 288 0.60 8.49 -8.10
CA LEU A 288 1.81 8.59 -7.28
C LEU A 288 1.52 8.39 -5.79
N CYS A 289 0.49 9.06 -5.27
CA CYS A 289 0.07 8.88 -3.88
C CYS A 289 -0.38 7.45 -3.59
N ASP A 290 -1.14 6.84 -4.51
CA ASP A 290 -1.63 5.47 -4.35
C ASP A 290 -0.51 4.43 -4.41
N ALA A 291 0.51 4.70 -5.24
CA ALA A 291 1.71 3.85 -5.32
C ALA A 291 2.52 3.81 -4.03
N SER A 292 2.33 4.75 -3.11
CA SER A 292 3.02 4.77 -1.81
C SER A 292 2.30 4.00 -0.70
N SER A 293 1.09 3.51 -0.92
CA SER A 293 0.29 2.76 0.08
C SER A 293 0.17 3.47 1.43
N GLU A 294 -0.16 4.76 1.41
CA GLU A 294 -0.27 5.63 2.59
C GLU A 294 1.02 5.72 3.43
N ASN A 295 2.17 5.37 2.86
CA ASN A 295 3.48 5.51 3.49
C ASN A 295 4.18 6.79 2.99
N ALA A 296 4.47 7.72 3.90
CA ALA A 296 5.07 9.02 3.56
C ALA A 296 6.49 8.88 3.00
N GLU A 297 7.30 7.97 3.54
CA GLU A 297 8.65 7.70 3.08
C GLU A 297 8.65 7.17 1.64
N GLN A 298 7.81 6.18 1.36
CA GLN A 298 7.66 5.66 -0.01
C GLN A 298 7.15 6.73 -0.98
N PHE A 299 6.23 7.60 -0.53
CA PHE A 299 5.80 8.72 -1.35
C PHE A 299 6.97 9.64 -1.69
N LEU A 300 7.80 10.01 -0.72
CA LEU A 300 8.96 10.87 -0.94
C LEU A 300 9.98 10.20 -1.87
N HIS A 301 10.24 8.90 -1.73
CA HIS A 301 11.12 8.15 -2.62
C HIS A 301 10.64 8.12 -4.07
N LEU A 302 9.34 7.92 -4.29
CA LEU A 302 8.76 7.93 -5.63
C LEU A 302 8.73 9.36 -6.21
N ALA A 303 8.28 10.33 -5.41
CA ALA A 303 8.19 11.73 -5.82
C ALA A 303 9.56 12.33 -6.15
N SER A 304 10.59 12.03 -5.35
CA SER A 304 11.95 12.54 -5.59
C SER A 304 12.47 12.17 -6.98
N THR A 305 12.13 10.99 -7.49
CA THR A 305 12.55 10.56 -8.83
C THR A 305 11.94 11.44 -9.93
N LEU A 306 10.66 11.83 -9.78
CA LEU A 306 10.01 12.75 -10.73
C LEU A 306 10.55 14.17 -10.59
N VAL A 307 10.75 14.64 -9.36
CA VAL A 307 11.33 15.95 -9.05
C VAL A 307 12.74 16.08 -9.64
N THR A 308 13.62 15.09 -9.41
CA THR A 308 14.99 15.09 -9.96
C THR A 308 15.00 15.13 -11.49
N GLN A 309 14.06 14.42 -12.15
CA GLN A 309 13.94 14.46 -13.60
C GLN A 309 13.50 15.86 -14.10
N ALA A 310 12.49 16.46 -13.44
CA ALA A 310 12.03 17.80 -13.77
C ALA A 310 13.12 18.86 -13.51
N GLU A 311 13.84 18.76 -12.39
CA GLU A 311 14.99 19.60 -12.06
C GLU A 311 16.09 19.50 -13.14
N THR A 312 16.43 18.28 -13.56
CA THR A 312 17.41 18.06 -14.63
C THR A 312 16.97 18.72 -15.93
N GLN A 313 15.68 18.71 -16.26
CA GLN A 313 15.16 19.40 -17.44
C GLN A 313 15.30 20.92 -17.29
N LEU A 314 14.94 21.46 -16.13
CA LEU A 314 15.03 22.88 -15.84
C LEU A 314 16.48 23.40 -15.88
N ILE A 315 17.45 22.64 -15.37
CA ILE A 315 18.89 22.97 -15.46
C ILE A 315 19.36 22.99 -16.92
N ARG A 316 18.77 22.13 -17.76
CA ARG A 316 19.04 22.08 -19.21
C ARG A 316 18.19 23.08 -20.02
N GLU A 317 17.57 24.04 -19.36
CA GLU A 317 16.71 25.07 -19.99
C GLU A 317 15.52 24.50 -20.77
N LYS A 318 15.04 23.29 -20.39
CA LYS A 318 13.85 22.63 -20.94
C LYS A 318 12.65 22.80 -20.02
N PRO A 319 11.42 22.68 -20.55
CA PRO A 319 10.22 22.65 -19.71
C PRO A 319 10.27 21.53 -18.67
N ALA A 320 9.83 21.82 -17.44
CA ALA A 320 9.78 20.82 -16.37
C ALA A 320 8.76 19.69 -16.60
N SER A 321 7.84 19.86 -17.56
CA SER A 321 6.70 18.97 -17.80
C SER A 321 7.14 17.53 -18.08
N LEU A 322 6.55 16.57 -17.34
CA LEU A 322 6.76 15.13 -17.50
C LEU A 322 5.53 14.50 -18.17
N SER A 323 5.75 13.86 -19.32
CA SER A 323 4.71 13.10 -19.99
C SER A 323 4.24 11.91 -19.16
N SER A 324 3.06 11.36 -19.43
CA SER A 324 2.57 10.14 -18.76
C SER A 324 3.52 8.95 -18.98
N ARG A 325 4.17 8.89 -20.13
CA ARG A 325 5.17 7.87 -20.49
C ARG A 325 6.43 7.99 -19.62
N ASP A 326 6.94 9.21 -19.43
CA ASP A 326 8.11 9.43 -18.58
C ASP A 326 7.80 9.10 -17.12
N GLN A 327 6.64 9.55 -16.62
CA GLN A 327 6.19 9.23 -15.27
C GLN A 327 6.10 7.72 -15.04
N ASN A 328 5.39 7.00 -15.92
CA ASN A 328 5.24 5.54 -15.84
C ASN A 328 6.60 4.83 -15.85
N ARG A 329 7.52 5.23 -16.75
CA ARG A 329 8.87 4.66 -16.85
C ARG A 329 9.68 4.89 -15.58
N LEU A 330 9.68 6.13 -15.07
CA LEU A 330 10.43 6.52 -13.88
C LEU A 330 9.90 5.82 -12.62
N LEU A 331 8.57 5.79 -12.44
CA LEU A 331 7.95 5.15 -11.30
C LEU A 331 8.19 3.62 -11.31
N ARG A 332 8.06 2.96 -12.46
CA ARG A 332 8.35 1.51 -12.57
C ARG A 332 9.84 1.20 -12.32
N LYS A 333 10.74 2.03 -12.83
CA LYS A 333 12.17 1.90 -12.56
C LYS A 333 12.45 2.03 -11.06
N LYS A 334 11.93 3.10 -10.42
CA LYS A 334 12.14 3.35 -8.99
C LYS A 334 11.52 2.26 -8.11
N ALA A 335 10.33 1.79 -8.45
CA ALA A 335 9.69 0.68 -7.75
C ALA A 335 10.54 -0.61 -7.82
N GLY A 336 11.13 -0.90 -8.97
CA GLY A 336 12.07 -2.01 -9.11
C GLY A 336 13.37 -1.82 -8.34
N GLU A 337 13.87 -0.59 -8.22
CA GLU A 337 15.05 -0.29 -7.39
C GLU A 337 14.75 -0.52 -5.90
N ILE A 338 13.61 -0.01 -5.41
CA ILE A 338 13.18 -0.21 -4.03
C ILE A 338 13.03 -1.71 -3.73
N TYR A 339 12.34 -2.46 -4.58
CA TYR A 339 12.14 -3.88 -4.42
C TYR A 339 13.46 -4.68 -4.38
N ARG A 340 14.40 -4.41 -5.29
CA ARG A 340 15.70 -5.07 -5.31
C ARG A 340 16.56 -4.71 -4.11
N GLY A 341 16.47 -3.46 -3.64
CA GLY A 341 17.24 -2.92 -2.52
C GLY A 341 16.77 -3.36 -1.13
N TRP A 342 15.75 -4.20 -1.02
CA TRP A 342 15.31 -4.68 0.30
C TRP A 342 16.37 -5.53 0.97
N ASP A 343 16.76 -5.15 2.20
CA ASP A 343 17.82 -5.74 3.03
C ASP A 343 17.38 -6.06 4.47
N PHE A 344 16.06 -5.96 4.76
CA PHE A 344 15.50 -6.25 6.07
C PHE A 344 15.44 -7.77 6.38
N PRO A 345 15.24 -8.16 7.65
CA PRO A 345 15.13 -9.58 8.03
C PRO A 345 14.03 -10.31 7.23
N HIS A 346 14.29 -11.53 6.80
CA HIS A 346 13.37 -12.34 5.97
C HIS A 346 13.00 -11.71 4.61
N ASN A 347 13.77 -10.75 4.09
CA ASN A 347 13.47 -10.13 2.80
C ASN A 347 13.39 -11.12 1.64
N ARG A 348 14.16 -12.20 1.68
CA ARG A 348 14.15 -13.24 0.64
C ARG A 348 12.79 -13.96 0.59
N GLU A 349 12.32 -14.41 1.73
CA GLU A 349 11.02 -15.09 1.87
C GLU A 349 9.86 -14.14 1.56
N VAL A 350 9.96 -12.87 2.00
CA VAL A 350 8.99 -11.83 1.65
C VAL A 350 8.96 -11.59 0.13
N LYS A 351 10.12 -11.57 -0.54
CA LYS A 351 10.20 -11.45 -2.00
C LYS A 351 9.54 -12.64 -2.70
N LEU A 352 9.82 -13.88 -2.26
CA LEU A 352 9.20 -15.09 -2.82
C LEU A 352 7.67 -15.04 -2.72
N LEU A 353 7.16 -14.69 -1.55
CA LEU A 353 5.72 -14.56 -1.34
C LEU A 353 5.12 -13.44 -2.20
N ALA A 354 5.75 -12.27 -2.26
CA ALA A 354 5.32 -11.15 -3.06
C ALA A 354 5.28 -11.48 -4.57
N GLU A 355 6.33 -12.13 -5.09
CA GLU A 355 6.39 -12.58 -6.48
C GLU A 355 5.32 -13.62 -6.79
N GLY A 356 5.10 -14.58 -5.89
CA GLY A 356 4.08 -15.60 -6.05
C GLY A 356 2.67 -15.00 -6.12
N ILE A 357 2.36 -14.06 -5.22
CA ILE A 357 1.10 -13.30 -5.25
C ILE A 357 1.00 -12.52 -6.57
N ALA A 358 2.04 -11.76 -6.91
CA ALA A 358 2.05 -10.91 -8.11
C ALA A 358 1.84 -11.72 -9.39
N LYS A 359 2.59 -12.83 -9.58
CA LYS A 359 2.48 -13.68 -10.77
C LYS A 359 1.05 -14.21 -10.95
N GLN A 360 0.43 -14.69 -9.88
CA GLN A 360 -0.95 -15.22 -9.97
C GLN A 360 -1.98 -14.09 -10.23
N CYS A 361 -1.79 -12.92 -9.61
CA CYS A 361 -2.66 -11.77 -9.83
C CYS A 361 -2.53 -11.20 -11.24
N VAL A 362 -1.30 -11.10 -11.78
CA VAL A 362 -1.06 -10.68 -13.17
C VAL A 362 -1.71 -11.67 -14.14
N ALA A 363 -1.46 -12.97 -13.97
CA ALA A 363 -2.05 -14.00 -14.82
C ALA A 363 -3.58 -13.90 -14.85
N LYS A 364 -4.20 -13.70 -13.68
CA LYS A 364 -5.65 -13.52 -13.57
C LYS A 364 -6.15 -12.24 -14.22
N SER A 365 -5.42 -11.14 -14.05
CA SER A 365 -5.78 -9.85 -14.66
C SER A 365 -5.69 -9.85 -16.19
N LEU A 366 -4.85 -10.70 -16.76
CA LEU A 366 -4.64 -10.82 -18.20
C LEU A 366 -5.52 -11.90 -18.87
N GLU A 367 -6.35 -12.64 -18.12
CA GLU A 367 -7.35 -13.54 -18.72
C GLU A 367 -8.28 -12.78 -19.66
N GLY A 368 -8.67 -13.36 -20.74
CA GLY A 368 -9.49 -12.74 -21.80
C GLY A 368 -10.74 -12.03 -21.26
N ASN A 369 -11.44 -12.64 -20.32
CA ASN A 369 -12.68 -12.16 -19.72
C ASN A 369 -12.46 -11.46 -18.36
N ALA A 370 -11.22 -11.25 -17.95
CA ALA A 370 -10.90 -10.71 -16.64
C ALA A 370 -11.43 -9.28 -16.46
N SER A 371 -12.00 -9.03 -15.31
CA SER A 371 -12.18 -7.70 -14.78
C SER A 371 -11.59 -7.66 -13.38
N LEU A 372 -11.10 -6.51 -12.99
CA LEU A 372 -10.59 -6.26 -11.65
C LEU A 372 -11.74 -6.07 -10.63
N GLY A 373 -12.97 -5.83 -11.10
CA GLY A 373 -14.17 -5.77 -10.28
C GLY A 373 -14.74 -7.16 -9.97
N GLY A 374 -15.11 -7.44 -8.74
CA GLY A 374 -15.78 -8.66 -8.34
C GLY A 374 -14.89 -9.88 -8.12
N GLY A 375 -13.69 -9.73 -7.57
CA GLY A 375 -12.84 -10.82 -7.10
C GLY A 375 -11.69 -11.21 -8.04
N ALA A 376 -11.47 -10.48 -9.11
CA ALA A 376 -10.35 -10.74 -10.01
C ALA A 376 -9.10 -9.94 -9.60
N GLY A 377 -8.41 -10.39 -8.59
CA GLY A 377 -6.98 -10.27 -8.42
C GLY A 377 -6.30 -8.90 -8.54
N ALA A 378 -6.82 -7.87 -7.87
CA ALA A 378 -6.16 -6.57 -7.83
C ALA A 378 -4.90 -6.55 -6.92
N GLY A 379 -4.02 -7.55 -7.04
CA GLY A 379 -2.78 -7.61 -6.27
C GLY A 379 -2.94 -8.06 -4.83
N ALA A 380 -3.90 -8.97 -4.55
CA ALA A 380 -4.16 -9.49 -3.21
C ALA A 380 -4.55 -10.97 -3.22
N PHE A 381 -4.13 -11.67 -2.15
CA PHE A 381 -4.69 -12.95 -1.75
C PHE A 381 -5.65 -12.76 -0.57
N GLY A 382 -6.76 -13.48 -0.54
CA GLY A 382 -7.67 -13.54 0.58
C GLY A 382 -7.63 -14.92 1.22
N ILE A 383 -7.44 -14.96 2.54
CA ILE A 383 -7.49 -16.16 3.37
C ILE A 383 -8.64 -15.99 4.35
N LEU A 384 -9.36 -17.06 4.67
CA LEU A 384 -10.40 -16.98 5.70
C LEU A 384 -9.81 -16.45 7.01
N GLN A 385 -10.52 -15.53 7.67
CA GLN A 385 -10.00 -14.89 8.88
C GLN A 385 -9.67 -15.92 9.97
N GLU A 386 -10.52 -16.92 10.14
CA GLU A 386 -10.31 -18.01 11.10
C GLU A 386 -9.02 -18.80 10.82
N GLU A 387 -8.69 -19.01 9.55
CA GLU A 387 -7.47 -19.68 9.12
C GLU A 387 -6.25 -18.78 9.32
N PHE A 388 -6.37 -17.49 8.99
CA PHE A 388 -5.33 -16.50 9.19
C PHE A 388 -4.96 -16.35 10.68
N ASP A 389 -5.94 -16.33 11.58
CA ASP A 389 -5.74 -16.21 13.03
C ASP A 389 -4.96 -17.39 13.63
N GLN A 390 -4.91 -18.53 12.94
CA GLN A 390 -4.12 -19.68 13.34
C GLN A 390 -2.64 -19.59 12.89
N ILE A 391 -2.31 -18.70 11.95
CA ILE A 391 -0.96 -18.63 11.39
C ILE A 391 0.10 -18.40 12.47
N PRO A 392 -0.02 -17.42 13.40
CA PRO A 392 1.01 -17.21 14.42
C PRO A 392 1.25 -18.41 15.34
N LYS A 393 0.23 -19.24 15.54
CA LYS A 393 0.29 -20.40 16.43
C LYS A 393 0.80 -21.66 15.75
N LYS A 394 0.49 -21.86 14.46
CA LYS A 394 0.77 -23.10 13.74
C LYS A 394 1.91 -23.01 12.74
N TYR A 395 2.21 -21.81 12.22
CA TYR A 395 3.14 -21.61 11.11
C TYR A 395 4.10 -20.47 11.41
N GLU A 396 5.01 -20.69 12.35
CA GLU A 396 5.92 -19.64 12.89
C GLU A 396 6.73 -18.93 11.79
N GLU A 397 7.25 -19.68 10.81
CA GLU A 397 8.01 -19.11 9.70
C GLU A 397 7.15 -18.18 8.85
N LEU A 398 5.95 -18.63 8.44
CA LEU A 398 5.01 -17.81 7.69
C LEU A 398 4.58 -16.56 8.48
N ALA A 399 4.37 -16.71 9.79
CA ALA A 399 4.02 -15.59 10.67
C ALA A 399 5.13 -14.53 10.69
N ARG A 400 6.40 -14.96 10.74
CA ARG A 400 7.55 -14.03 10.65
C ARG A 400 7.59 -13.33 9.30
N VAL A 401 7.43 -14.05 8.20
CA VAL A 401 7.43 -13.50 6.84
C VAL A 401 6.33 -12.46 6.67
N LEU A 402 5.11 -12.76 7.11
CA LEU A 402 3.98 -11.82 7.06
C LEU A 402 4.22 -10.60 7.96
N LYS A 403 4.75 -10.79 9.17
CA LYS A 403 5.13 -9.71 10.07
C LYS A 403 6.12 -8.75 9.41
N PHE A 404 7.25 -9.26 8.91
CA PHE A 404 8.27 -8.43 8.28
C PHE A 404 7.76 -7.82 6.97
N GLY A 405 6.98 -8.55 6.19
CA GLY A 405 6.32 -8.02 5.01
C GLY A 405 5.38 -6.85 5.31
N ALA A 406 4.63 -6.91 6.42
CA ALA A 406 3.80 -5.80 6.87
C ALA A 406 4.63 -4.65 7.45
N ALA A 407 5.62 -4.94 8.30
CA ALA A 407 6.46 -3.95 8.95
C ALA A 407 7.27 -3.09 7.95
N TYR A 408 7.75 -3.69 6.88
CA TYR A 408 8.51 -3.02 5.82
C TYR A 408 7.66 -2.67 4.59
N ASN A 409 6.34 -2.64 4.78
CA ASN A 409 5.37 -2.21 3.78
C ASN A 409 5.48 -2.95 2.43
N ALA A 410 5.82 -4.24 2.45
CA ALA A 410 5.66 -5.12 1.31
C ALA A 410 4.18 -5.55 1.16
N PHE A 411 3.54 -5.83 2.28
CA PHE A 411 2.14 -6.22 2.36
C PHE A 411 1.32 -5.24 3.19
N VAL A 412 0.07 -5.06 2.80
CA VAL A 412 -0.97 -4.43 3.62
C VAL A 412 -1.95 -5.52 4.01
N LEU A 413 -2.07 -5.79 5.32
CA LEU A 413 -2.97 -6.82 5.84
C LEU A 413 -4.34 -6.20 6.12
N VAL A 414 -5.38 -6.65 5.44
CA VAL A 414 -6.77 -6.19 5.60
C VAL A 414 -7.56 -7.28 6.29
N GLN A 415 -7.68 -7.16 7.60
CA GLN A 415 -8.40 -8.14 8.42
C GLN A 415 -9.91 -7.83 8.44
N ASN A 416 -10.69 -8.83 8.82
CA ASN A 416 -12.13 -8.72 9.00
C ASN A 416 -12.89 -8.18 7.77
N HIS A 417 -12.37 -8.42 6.57
CA HIS A 417 -13.05 -8.03 5.34
C HIS A 417 -14.25 -8.94 5.06
N SER A 418 -15.46 -8.37 5.20
CA SER A 418 -16.69 -9.13 4.97
C SER A 418 -17.05 -9.18 3.49
N THR A 419 -17.09 -10.36 2.91
CA THR A 419 -17.64 -10.60 1.57
C THR A 419 -18.20 -12.01 1.44
N LYS A 420 -19.29 -12.19 0.68
CA LYS A 420 -19.97 -13.48 0.46
C LYS A 420 -20.33 -14.22 1.77
N ASN A 421 -20.77 -13.49 2.78
CA ASN A 421 -21.10 -14.00 4.13
C ASN A 421 -19.93 -14.69 4.85
N ARG A 422 -18.69 -14.31 4.53
CA ARG A 422 -17.48 -14.81 5.17
C ARG A 422 -16.56 -13.66 5.51
N MET A 423 -15.75 -13.86 6.54
CA MET A 423 -14.70 -12.92 6.93
C MET A 423 -13.36 -13.37 6.35
N TRP A 424 -12.64 -12.42 5.80
CA TRP A 424 -11.37 -12.65 5.11
C TRP A 424 -10.28 -11.74 5.66
N CYS A 425 -9.07 -12.25 5.71
CA CYS A 425 -7.87 -11.43 5.76
C CYS A 425 -7.31 -11.32 4.34
N GLN A 426 -7.20 -10.10 3.82
CA GLN A 426 -6.54 -9.85 2.53
C GLN A 426 -5.08 -9.53 2.77
N ILE A 427 -4.19 -10.21 2.07
CA ILE A 427 -2.76 -9.90 1.98
C ILE A 427 -2.57 -9.15 0.68
N GLU A 428 -2.59 -7.83 0.74
CA GLU A 428 -2.44 -6.97 -0.44
C GLU A 428 -0.98 -6.60 -0.66
N LEU A 429 -0.53 -6.66 -1.89
CA LEU A 429 0.75 -6.07 -2.27
C LEU A 429 0.71 -4.56 -2.11
N CYS A 430 1.77 -3.97 -1.56
CA CYS A 430 1.89 -2.51 -1.47
C CYS A 430 1.91 -1.87 -2.87
N GLY A 431 1.66 -0.57 -2.94
CA GLY A 431 1.59 0.16 -4.20
C GLY A 431 2.90 0.12 -5.00
N VAL A 432 4.05 0.15 -4.32
CA VAL A 432 5.37 -0.02 -4.98
C VAL A 432 5.47 -1.35 -5.71
N LEU A 433 5.06 -2.45 -5.07
CA LEU A 433 5.05 -3.76 -5.71
C LEU A 433 4.04 -3.84 -6.86
N ARG A 434 2.86 -3.23 -6.70
CA ARG A 434 1.88 -3.15 -7.79
C ARG A 434 2.44 -2.42 -9.00
N VAL A 435 3.15 -1.30 -8.80
CA VAL A 435 3.84 -0.57 -9.87
C VAL A 435 4.93 -1.43 -10.51
N HIS A 436 5.74 -2.11 -9.71
CA HIS A 436 6.81 -2.97 -10.20
C HIS A 436 6.29 -4.10 -11.09
N PHE A 437 5.27 -4.83 -10.63
CA PHE A 437 4.70 -5.98 -11.32
C PHE A 437 3.65 -5.63 -12.39
N GLY A 438 3.25 -4.38 -12.53
CA GLY A 438 2.26 -3.96 -13.51
C GLY A 438 0.82 -4.28 -13.10
N LEU A 439 0.48 -4.20 -11.83
CA LEU A 439 -0.85 -4.46 -11.28
C LEU A 439 -1.65 -3.17 -11.11
N SER A 440 -2.97 -3.30 -11.06
CA SER A 440 -3.86 -2.17 -10.78
C SER A 440 -3.61 -1.54 -9.41
N GLN A 441 -3.78 -0.21 -9.32
CA GLN A 441 -3.83 0.53 -8.06
C GLN A 441 -5.21 0.48 -7.39
N THR A 442 -6.20 -0.08 -8.07
CA THR A 442 -7.55 -0.27 -7.53
C THR A 442 -7.54 -1.35 -6.46
N ARG A 443 -8.19 -1.09 -5.33
CA ARG A 443 -8.27 -2.00 -4.18
C ARG A 443 -9.63 -2.69 -4.12
N GLY A 444 -9.69 -3.84 -3.42
CA GLY A 444 -10.92 -4.53 -3.08
C GLY A 444 -11.14 -5.89 -3.73
N GLY A 445 -10.38 -6.24 -4.78
CA GLY A 445 -10.40 -7.58 -5.35
C GLY A 445 -9.27 -8.45 -4.79
N PHE A 446 -9.52 -9.75 -4.61
CA PHE A 446 -8.50 -10.70 -4.17
C PHE A 446 -8.73 -12.09 -4.78
N LEU A 447 -7.68 -12.89 -4.83
CA LEU A 447 -7.75 -14.32 -5.15
C LEU A 447 -7.93 -15.11 -3.85
N GLU A 448 -8.99 -15.90 -3.77
CA GLU A 448 -9.23 -16.78 -2.63
C GLU A 448 -8.15 -17.86 -2.58
N ARG A 449 -7.47 -18.00 -1.45
CA ARG A 449 -6.37 -18.94 -1.20
C ARG A 449 -6.47 -19.50 0.21
N LYS A 450 -5.73 -20.59 0.46
CA LYS A 450 -5.55 -21.19 1.78
C LYS A 450 -4.13 -20.91 2.30
N THR A 451 -3.92 -21.14 3.58
CA THR A 451 -2.58 -21.02 4.19
C THR A 451 -1.57 -21.94 3.51
N ASP A 452 -1.97 -23.15 3.08
CA ASP A 452 -1.11 -24.08 2.35
C ASP A 452 -0.61 -23.53 1.01
N ASP A 453 -1.41 -22.70 0.34
CA ASP A 453 -0.97 -22.02 -0.90
C ASP A 453 0.18 -21.05 -0.61
N LEU A 454 0.12 -20.29 0.50
CA LEU A 454 1.21 -19.40 0.91
C LEU A 454 2.48 -20.19 1.27
N LEU A 455 2.32 -21.28 2.03
CA LEU A 455 3.44 -22.15 2.39
C LEU A 455 4.11 -22.76 1.16
N SER A 456 3.33 -23.11 0.15
CA SER A 456 3.86 -23.64 -1.11
C SER A 456 4.72 -22.63 -1.86
N LEU A 457 4.35 -21.34 -1.83
CA LEU A 457 5.14 -20.26 -2.42
C LEU A 457 6.48 -20.06 -1.73
N LEU A 458 6.54 -20.22 -0.40
CA LEU A 458 7.80 -20.12 0.36
C LEU A 458 8.77 -21.27 0.08
N LYS A 459 8.27 -22.45 -0.37
CA LYS A 459 9.07 -23.63 -0.67
C LYS A 459 9.58 -23.69 -2.12
N GLN A 460 9.10 -22.82 -2.99
CA GLN A 460 9.58 -22.74 -4.38
C GLN A 460 10.98 -22.10 -4.41
N ASN A 461 12.01 -22.93 -4.39
CA ASN A 461 13.42 -22.52 -4.62
C ASN A 461 13.72 -22.40 -6.10
#